data_3347b6be17f5c31df9962add7d59b00c
#
_entry.id   3347b6be17f5c31df9962add7d59b00c
#
_cell.length_a   1.000
_cell.length_b   1.000
_cell.length_c   1.000
_cell.angle_alpha   90.00
_cell.angle_beta   90.00
_cell.angle_gamma   90.00
#
_symmetry.space_group_name_H-M   'P 1'
#
loop_
_entity.id
_entity.type
_entity.pdbx_description
1 polymer ?
#
loop_
_entity_poly.entity_id
_entity_poly.type
_entity_poly.pdbx_seq_one_letter_code
_entity_poly.pdbx_strand_id
1 'polypeptide(L)'
;VKIPRLPFDKFISAKRTLTTQMKATGEVMSICNNFEGALMKAIRSLEQHVDCLRSYDFSALSVEELLERLKIVDDQRIYVIAEAIRKGISYEQIHDITKIDLWFIDKIAILTEMEHALETQPLTVDLLKEAKRIEFPDNVIARLTGKTEEEIKKMRYDNGIKAVYKMVDTCAAEFAASTPYYYCLLYTSPSPRD
;
A
#
# COMPACT_ATOMS: atom_id res chain seq x y z
N VAL A 1 -6.69 -2.88 -7.80
CA VAL A 1 -6.53 -1.44 -7.55
C VAL A 1 -5.90 -0.80 -8.77
N LYS A 2 -6.43 0.36 -9.20
CA LYS A 2 -5.84 1.21 -10.24
C LYS A 2 -5.51 2.57 -9.62
N ILE A 3 -4.30 3.06 -9.86
CA ILE A 3 -3.87 4.40 -9.40
C ILE A 3 -3.32 5.17 -10.60
N PRO A 4 -3.76 6.43 -10.80
CA PRO A 4 -3.22 7.27 -11.87
C PRO A 4 -1.80 7.72 -11.56
N ARG A 5 -0.94 7.76 -12.57
CA ARG A 5 0.37 8.40 -12.52
C ARG A 5 0.19 9.91 -12.71
N LEU A 6 0.41 10.68 -11.67
CA LEU A 6 0.29 12.13 -11.64
C LEU A 6 1.72 12.73 -11.64
N PRO A 7 2.22 13.25 -12.76
CA PRO A 7 3.63 13.61 -12.95
C PRO A 7 3.99 14.99 -12.40
N PHE A 8 3.56 15.31 -11.16
CA PHE A 8 3.88 16.59 -10.51
C PHE A 8 5.37 16.72 -10.14
N ASP A 9 6.11 15.63 -10.16
CA ASP A 9 7.57 15.59 -10.08
C ASP A 9 8.24 16.22 -11.31
N LYS A 10 7.62 16.10 -12.49
CA LYS A 10 8.10 16.69 -13.75
C LYS A 10 7.50 18.07 -14.04
N PHE A 11 6.28 18.30 -13.64
CA PHE A 11 5.55 19.54 -13.87
C PHE A 11 5.40 20.36 -12.56
N ILE A 12 6.51 20.87 -12.06
CA ILE A 12 6.60 21.55 -10.75
C ILE A 12 5.67 22.75 -10.64
N SER A 13 5.40 23.46 -11.75
CA SER A 13 4.50 24.62 -11.79
C SER A 13 3.02 24.25 -11.83
N ALA A 14 2.67 22.97 -12.02
CA ALA A 14 1.29 22.54 -12.08
C ALA A 14 0.64 22.51 -10.69
N LYS A 15 -0.59 23.00 -10.61
CA LYS A 15 -1.38 22.89 -9.37
C LYS A 15 -1.68 21.41 -9.08
N ARG A 16 -1.32 20.93 -7.90
CA ARG A 16 -1.53 19.53 -7.48
C ARG A 16 -2.99 19.20 -7.19
N THR A 17 -3.84 20.20 -6.90
CA THR A 17 -5.26 19.98 -6.62
C THR A 17 -5.95 19.26 -7.79
N LEU A 18 -6.59 18.14 -7.50
CA LEU A 18 -7.33 17.36 -8.48
C LEU A 18 -8.72 17.97 -8.70
N THR A 19 -9.11 18.07 -9.94
CA THR A 19 -10.39 18.62 -10.40
C THR A 19 -10.92 17.74 -11.54
N THR A 20 -11.89 18.23 -12.30
CA THR A 20 -12.40 17.56 -13.51
C THR A 20 -11.40 17.57 -14.68
N GLN A 21 -10.35 18.40 -14.59
CA GLN A 21 -9.28 18.42 -15.59
C GLN A 21 -8.39 17.21 -15.47
N MET A 22 -8.13 16.50 -16.54
CA MET A 22 -7.19 15.37 -16.59
C MET A 22 -5.77 15.86 -16.33
N LYS A 23 -5.10 15.24 -15.35
CA LYS A 23 -3.70 15.52 -14.98
C LYS A 23 -2.83 14.27 -15.00
N ALA A 24 -3.43 13.10 -15.17
CA ALA A 24 -2.71 11.84 -15.26
C ALA A 24 -2.06 11.65 -16.63
N THR A 25 -0.86 11.08 -16.67
CA THR A 25 -0.15 10.67 -17.90
C THR A 25 -0.18 9.18 -18.14
N GLY A 26 -0.70 8.42 -17.22
CA GLY A 26 -0.83 6.98 -17.27
C GLY A 26 -1.49 6.46 -16.00
N GLU A 27 -1.58 5.15 -15.90
CA GLU A 27 -2.10 4.48 -14.71
C GLU A 27 -1.37 3.17 -14.48
N VAL A 28 -1.34 2.74 -13.21
CA VAL A 28 -0.90 1.40 -12.84
C VAL A 28 -2.10 0.58 -12.39
N MET A 29 -2.04 -0.72 -12.64
CA MET A 29 -3.02 -1.68 -12.13
C MET A 29 -2.29 -2.74 -11.31
N SER A 30 -2.80 -3.02 -10.14
CA SER A 30 -2.28 -4.06 -9.26
C SER A 30 -3.36 -5.06 -8.87
N ILE A 31 -2.95 -6.31 -8.72
CA ILE A 31 -3.79 -7.43 -8.34
C ILE A 31 -3.18 -8.12 -7.11
N CYS A 32 -4.00 -8.38 -6.11
CA CYS A 32 -3.62 -9.13 -4.91
C CYS A 32 -4.86 -9.82 -4.32
N ASN A 33 -4.68 -10.71 -3.35
CA ASN A 33 -5.77 -11.40 -2.65
C ASN A 33 -6.52 -10.52 -1.66
N ASN A 34 -5.95 -9.37 -1.29
CA ASN A 34 -6.52 -8.40 -0.38
C ASN A 34 -6.28 -6.98 -0.91
N PHE A 35 -7.08 -6.04 -0.41
CA PHE A 35 -7.01 -4.65 -0.85
C PHE A 35 -5.71 -3.98 -0.41
N GLU A 36 -5.25 -4.24 0.80
CA GLU A 36 -4.05 -3.66 1.40
C GLU A 36 -2.81 -3.97 0.53
N GLY A 37 -2.65 -5.23 0.17
CA GLY A 37 -1.55 -5.65 -0.70
C GLY A 37 -1.68 -5.12 -2.12
N ALA A 38 -2.90 -5.06 -2.67
CA ALA A 38 -3.12 -4.44 -3.97
C ALA A 38 -2.77 -2.95 -3.95
N LEU A 39 -3.12 -2.23 -2.88
CA LEU A 39 -2.77 -0.82 -2.69
C LEU A 39 -1.25 -0.63 -2.61
N MET A 40 -0.57 -1.42 -1.77
CA MET A 40 0.89 -1.36 -1.61
C MET A 40 1.63 -1.66 -2.92
N LYS A 41 1.18 -2.65 -3.69
CA LYS A 41 1.73 -2.92 -5.04
C LYS A 41 1.53 -1.74 -5.98
N ALA A 42 0.34 -1.16 -6.01
CA ALA A 42 0.03 -0.02 -6.87
C ALA A 42 0.93 1.19 -6.56
N ILE A 43 1.09 1.51 -5.27
CA ILE A 43 1.97 2.60 -4.81
C ILE A 43 3.40 2.40 -5.32
N ARG A 44 3.98 1.22 -5.13
CA ARG A 44 5.35 0.92 -5.60
C ARG A 44 5.50 0.99 -7.12
N SER A 45 4.42 0.69 -7.85
CA SER A 45 4.45 0.66 -9.32
C SER A 45 4.30 2.04 -9.97
N LEU A 46 4.08 3.11 -9.17
CA LEU A 46 3.91 4.49 -9.70
C LEU A 46 5.22 5.11 -10.23
N GLU A 47 6.38 4.49 -10.00
CA GLU A 47 7.70 5.03 -10.39
C GLU A 47 7.98 6.45 -9.85
N GLN A 48 7.54 6.70 -8.63
CA GLN A 48 7.69 7.97 -7.91
C GLN A 48 8.65 7.87 -6.73
N HIS A 49 9.47 6.80 -6.67
CA HIS A 49 10.36 6.51 -5.56
C HIS A 49 9.66 6.37 -4.20
N VAL A 50 8.39 5.91 -4.24
CA VAL A 50 7.58 5.62 -3.06
C VAL A 50 7.46 4.11 -2.88
N ASP A 51 7.64 3.62 -1.67
CA ASP A 51 7.64 2.20 -1.33
C ASP A 51 6.58 1.80 -0.30
N CYS A 52 6.05 2.76 0.46
CA CYS A 52 5.00 2.57 1.45
C CYS A 52 4.25 3.88 1.74
N LEU A 53 3.30 3.83 2.69
CA LEU A 53 2.51 5.01 3.08
C LEU A 53 3.30 6.03 3.94
N ARG A 54 4.57 5.76 4.27
CA ARG A 54 5.50 6.70 4.93
C ARG A 54 6.47 7.38 3.97
N SER A 55 6.37 7.14 2.69
CA SER A 55 7.29 7.73 1.70
C SER A 55 7.21 9.25 1.60
N TYR A 56 6.06 9.83 1.98
CA TYR A 56 5.92 11.26 2.24
C TYR A 56 5.80 11.49 3.74
N ASP A 57 6.72 12.28 4.30
CA ASP A 57 6.76 12.54 5.74
C ASP A 57 5.86 13.73 6.10
N PHE A 58 4.79 13.44 6.81
CA PHE A 58 3.87 14.42 7.41
C PHE A 58 3.92 14.40 8.95
N SER A 59 4.90 13.71 9.54
CA SER A 59 5.01 13.51 10.99
C SER A 59 5.16 14.82 11.78
N ALA A 60 5.72 15.85 11.15
CA ALA A 60 5.90 17.18 11.77
C ALA A 60 4.59 17.97 11.89
N LEU A 61 3.52 17.61 11.13
CA LEU A 61 2.25 18.33 11.17
C LEU A 61 1.50 18.05 12.48
N SER A 62 0.88 19.08 13.06
CA SER A 62 -0.05 18.92 14.19
C SER A 62 -1.35 18.21 13.72
N VAL A 63 -2.20 17.82 14.69
CA VAL A 63 -3.53 17.26 14.37
C VAL A 63 -4.38 18.27 13.60
N GLU A 64 -4.36 19.52 14.02
CA GLU A 64 -5.11 20.62 13.38
C GLU A 64 -4.64 20.84 11.94
N GLU A 65 -3.33 20.85 11.72
CA GLU A 65 -2.75 20.98 10.37
C GLU A 65 -3.09 19.80 9.48
N LEU A 66 -3.13 18.58 10.02
CA LEU A 66 -3.55 17.38 9.28
C LEU A 66 -5.03 17.45 8.90
N LEU A 67 -5.92 17.91 9.80
CA LEU A 67 -7.34 18.09 9.49
C LEU A 67 -7.53 19.10 8.34
N GLU A 68 -6.78 20.21 8.34
CA GLU A 68 -6.81 21.16 7.22
C GLU A 68 -6.22 20.55 5.94
N ARG A 69 -5.14 19.78 6.06
CA ARG A 69 -4.50 19.12 4.92
C ARG A 69 -5.39 18.05 4.26
N LEU A 70 -6.21 17.34 5.03
CA LEU A 70 -7.19 16.35 4.53
C LEU A 70 -8.25 16.95 3.60
N LYS A 71 -8.56 18.27 3.74
CA LYS A 71 -9.50 18.98 2.85
C LYS A 71 -8.97 19.15 1.43
N ILE A 72 -7.65 19.07 1.25
CA ILE A 72 -7.01 19.25 -0.05
C ILE A 72 -7.05 17.94 -0.82
N VAL A 73 -7.70 17.97 -1.98
CA VAL A 73 -7.80 16.81 -2.87
C VAL A 73 -6.63 16.82 -3.86
N ASP A 74 -5.58 16.08 -3.55
CA ASP A 74 -4.38 15.94 -4.38
C ASP A 74 -3.82 14.51 -4.36
N ASP A 75 -2.70 14.31 -5.05
CA ASP A 75 -2.01 13.01 -5.16
C ASP A 75 -1.37 12.52 -3.85
N GLN A 76 -1.21 13.40 -2.86
CA GLN A 76 -0.61 13.04 -1.57
C GLN A 76 -1.66 12.70 -0.50
N ARG A 77 -2.94 12.88 -0.78
CA ARG A 77 -4.02 12.73 0.20
C ARG A 77 -4.03 11.38 0.92
N ILE A 78 -3.68 10.30 0.22
CA ILE A 78 -3.62 8.95 0.83
C ILE A 78 -2.56 8.87 1.94
N TYR A 79 -1.42 9.52 1.77
CA TYR A 79 -0.34 9.56 2.77
C TYR A 79 -0.72 10.42 3.96
N VAL A 80 -1.48 11.50 3.72
CA VAL A 80 -2.04 12.35 4.79
C VAL A 80 -3.07 11.58 5.60
N ILE A 81 -3.92 10.76 4.97
CA ILE A 81 -4.87 9.88 5.67
C ILE A 81 -4.12 8.89 6.55
N ALA A 82 -3.08 8.25 6.04
CA ALA A 82 -2.28 7.31 6.83
C ALA A 82 -1.63 8.00 8.05
N GLU A 83 -1.11 9.23 7.88
CA GLU A 83 -0.56 9.98 9.01
C GLU A 83 -1.63 10.42 10.02
N ALA A 84 -2.80 10.83 9.55
CA ALA A 84 -3.94 11.16 10.41
C ALA A 84 -4.35 9.97 11.30
N ILE A 85 -4.38 8.75 10.73
CA ILE A 85 -4.63 7.52 11.47
C ILE A 85 -3.53 7.26 12.51
N ARG A 86 -2.24 7.39 12.15
CA ARG A 86 -1.11 7.23 13.09
C ARG A 86 -1.19 8.18 14.27
N LYS A 87 -1.72 9.39 14.06
CA LYS A 87 -1.93 10.40 15.12
C LYS A 87 -3.24 10.27 15.87
N GLY A 88 -4.01 9.21 15.62
CA GLY A 88 -5.23 8.88 16.36
C GLY A 88 -6.45 9.71 15.98
N ILE A 89 -6.47 10.36 14.81
CA ILE A 89 -7.66 11.00 14.28
C ILE A 89 -8.68 9.91 13.96
N SER A 90 -9.93 10.05 14.42
CA SER A 90 -10.94 9.02 14.24
C SER A 90 -11.33 8.83 12.77
N TYR A 91 -11.76 7.63 12.42
CA TYR A 91 -12.18 7.28 11.06
C TYR A 91 -13.37 8.11 10.60
N GLU A 92 -14.29 8.41 11.53
CA GLU A 92 -15.45 9.27 11.27
C GLU A 92 -15.03 10.69 10.92
N GLN A 93 -14.06 11.26 11.64
CA GLN A 93 -13.54 12.59 11.33
C GLN A 93 -12.85 12.63 9.96
N ILE A 94 -12.05 11.60 9.64
CA ILE A 94 -11.43 11.46 8.32
C ILE A 94 -12.50 11.32 7.23
N HIS A 95 -13.51 10.47 7.45
CA HIS A 95 -14.64 10.29 6.54
C HIS A 95 -15.40 11.61 6.33
N ASP A 96 -15.73 12.32 7.40
CA ASP A 96 -16.51 13.56 7.33
C ASP A 96 -15.81 14.66 6.51
N ILE A 97 -14.49 14.73 6.60
CA ILE A 97 -13.70 15.70 5.83
C ILE A 97 -13.50 15.23 4.38
N THR A 98 -13.16 13.95 4.20
CA THR A 98 -12.72 13.44 2.90
C THR A 98 -13.86 12.89 2.05
N LYS A 99 -14.95 12.48 2.68
CA LYS A 99 -16.08 11.70 2.11
C LYS A 99 -15.63 10.35 1.53
N ILE A 100 -14.46 9.86 1.93
CA ILE A 100 -13.98 8.50 1.61
C ILE A 100 -14.71 7.54 2.53
N ASP A 101 -15.23 6.45 1.98
CA ASP A 101 -15.94 5.42 2.74
C ASP A 101 -15.06 4.84 3.86
N LEU A 102 -15.67 4.59 5.01
CA LEU A 102 -15.00 4.06 6.22
C LEU A 102 -14.26 2.75 5.94
N TRP A 103 -14.78 1.93 5.03
CA TRP A 103 -14.12 0.69 4.64
C TRP A 103 -12.70 0.92 4.09
N PHE A 104 -12.51 1.96 3.23
CA PHE A 104 -11.17 2.27 2.70
C PHE A 104 -10.24 2.83 3.77
N ILE A 105 -10.78 3.61 4.71
CA ILE A 105 -10.02 4.15 5.84
C ILE A 105 -9.55 3.00 6.75
N ASP A 106 -10.43 2.03 7.05
CA ASP A 106 -10.09 0.81 7.78
C ASP A 106 -8.95 0.03 7.09
N LYS A 107 -8.99 -0.11 5.76
CA LYS A 107 -7.93 -0.79 5.01
C LYS A 107 -6.59 -0.07 5.06
N ILE A 108 -6.59 1.25 5.11
CA ILE A 108 -5.36 2.03 5.33
C ILE A 108 -4.88 1.87 6.78
N ALA A 109 -5.79 1.79 7.74
CA ALA A 109 -5.45 1.58 9.15
C ALA A 109 -4.72 0.25 9.37
N ILE A 110 -5.14 -0.84 8.73
CA ILE A 110 -4.43 -2.14 8.78
C ILE A 110 -2.96 -2.00 8.37
N LEU A 111 -2.69 -1.17 7.35
CA LEU A 111 -1.30 -0.91 6.91
C LEU A 111 -0.51 -0.11 7.97
N THR A 112 -1.13 0.90 8.59
CA THR A 112 -0.46 1.70 9.63
C THR A 112 -0.26 0.90 10.92
N GLU A 113 -1.17 0.00 11.27
CA GLU A 113 -1.04 -0.92 12.40
C GLU A 113 0.12 -1.91 12.18
N MET A 114 0.26 -2.44 10.96
CA MET A 114 1.39 -3.31 10.61
C MET A 114 2.72 -2.56 10.70
N GLU A 115 2.78 -1.30 10.23
CA GLU A 115 3.98 -0.46 10.40
C GLU A 115 4.33 -0.31 11.88
N HIS A 116 3.35 -0.02 12.72
CA HIS A 116 3.54 0.10 14.16
C HIS A 116 4.00 -1.20 14.80
N ALA A 117 3.42 -2.33 14.41
CA ALA A 117 3.83 -3.65 14.90
C ALA A 117 5.30 -3.96 14.52
N LEU A 118 5.71 -3.66 13.29
CA LEU A 118 7.09 -3.85 12.83
C LEU A 118 8.09 -2.95 13.56
N GLU A 119 7.68 -1.76 14.01
CA GLU A 119 8.55 -0.84 14.77
C GLU A 119 8.67 -1.21 16.25
N THR A 120 7.60 -1.73 16.85
CA THR A 120 7.52 -1.87 18.32
C THR A 120 7.69 -3.30 18.81
N GLN A 121 7.46 -4.29 17.97
CA GLN A 121 7.53 -5.70 18.35
C GLN A 121 8.79 -6.38 17.79
N PRO A 122 9.31 -7.42 18.47
CA PRO A 122 10.36 -8.26 17.92
C PRO A 122 9.89 -8.90 16.61
N LEU A 123 10.72 -8.84 15.57
CA LEU A 123 10.39 -9.44 14.28
C LEU A 123 10.42 -10.98 14.40
N THR A 124 9.26 -11.58 14.49
CA THR A 124 9.05 -13.04 14.43
C THR A 124 8.79 -13.48 12.99
N VAL A 125 8.88 -14.79 12.75
CA VAL A 125 8.54 -15.38 11.44
C VAL A 125 7.07 -15.12 11.08
N ASP A 126 6.18 -15.17 12.05
CA ASP A 126 4.75 -14.96 11.83
C ASP A 126 4.46 -13.51 11.50
N LEU A 127 5.03 -12.53 12.23
CA LEU A 127 4.91 -11.11 11.91
C LEU A 127 5.48 -10.81 10.51
N LEU A 128 6.62 -11.43 10.16
CA LEU A 128 7.17 -11.31 8.81
C LEU A 128 6.22 -11.87 7.74
N LYS A 129 5.61 -13.04 7.97
CA LYS A 129 4.61 -13.61 7.06
C LYS A 129 3.41 -12.67 6.88
N GLU A 130 2.86 -12.14 7.97
CA GLU A 130 1.73 -11.22 7.92
C GLU A 130 2.07 -9.95 7.14
N ALA A 131 3.21 -9.31 7.43
CA ALA A 131 3.67 -8.14 6.69
C ALA A 131 3.83 -8.44 5.19
N LYS A 132 4.39 -9.61 4.86
CA LYS A 132 4.52 -10.03 3.46
C LYS A 132 3.19 -10.34 2.78
N ARG A 133 2.17 -10.83 3.51
CA ARG A 133 0.83 -11.08 2.96
C ARG A 133 0.12 -9.80 2.50
N ILE A 134 0.39 -8.68 3.14
CA ILE A 134 -0.11 -7.35 2.75
C ILE A 134 0.95 -6.54 1.99
N GLU A 135 1.96 -7.24 1.44
CA GLU A 135 2.89 -6.74 0.43
C GLU A 135 3.90 -5.68 0.92
N PHE A 136 4.25 -5.68 2.22
CA PHE A 136 5.40 -4.89 2.67
C PHE A 136 6.70 -5.38 2.00
N PRO A 137 7.45 -4.51 1.30
CA PRO A 137 8.72 -4.89 0.69
C PRO A 137 9.83 -5.06 1.74
N ASP A 138 10.85 -5.85 1.39
CA ASP A 138 11.92 -6.21 2.34
C ASP A 138 12.68 -4.99 2.86
N ASN A 139 12.92 -3.98 2.00
CA ASN A 139 13.57 -2.73 2.39
C ASN A 139 12.75 -1.92 3.41
N VAL A 140 11.42 -1.92 3.30
CA VAL A 140 10.55 -1.24 4.27
C VAL A 140 10.53 -1.98 5.60
N ILE A 141 10.41 -3.31 5.58
CA ILE A 141 10.48 -4.14 6.80
C ILE A 141 11.84 -3.94 7.48
N ALA A 142 12.93 -3.96 6.73
CA ALA A 142 14.27 -3.72 7.25
C ALA A 142 14.38 -2.35 7.96
N ARG A 143 13.90 -1.29 7.30
CA ARG A 143 13.89 0.07 7.86
C ARG A 143 13.08 0.17 9.15
N LEU A 144 11.88 -0.43 9.20
CA LEU A 144 11.01 -0.37 10.38
C LEU A 144 11.52 -1.22 11.55
N THR A 145 12.19 -2.33 11.26
CA THR A 145 12.70 -3.26 12.30
C THR A 145 14.15 -2.98 12.71
N GLY A 146 14.81 -2.00 12.10
CA GLY A 146 16.23 -1.70 12.34
C GLY A 146 17.19 -2.80 11.86
N LYS A 147 16.76 -3.63 10.90
CA LYS A 147 17.56 -4.71 10.29
C LYS A 147 18.05 -4.33 8.90
N THR A 148 18.92 -5.17 8.33
CA THR A 148 19.32 -5.05 6.92
C THR A 148 18.34 -5.80 6.01
N GLU A 149 18.27 -5.39 4.74
CA GLU A 149 17.43 -6.07 3.74
C GLU A 149 17.88 -7.52 3.53
N GLU A 150 19.17 -7.78 3.60
CA GLU A 150 19.77 -9.12 3.50
C GLU A 150 19.30 -10.04 4.64
N GLU A 151 19.20 -9.52 5.88
CA GLU A 151 18.68 -10.28 7.02
C GLU A 151 17.20 -10.63 6.80
N ILE A 152 16.38 -9.70 6.34
CA ILE A 152 14.97 -9.95 6.03
C ILE A 152 14.85 -10.99 4.91
N LYS A 153 15.61 -10.84 3.84
CA LYS A 153 15.63 -11.79 2.73
C LYS A 153 16.05 -13.17 3.18
N LYS A 154 17.11 -13.26 3.97
CA LYS A 154 17.57 -14.54 4.55
C LYS A 154 16.47 -15.18 5.40
N MET A 155 15.87 -14.43 6.31
CA MET A 155 14.79 -14.93 7.17
C MET A 155 13.59 -15.44 6.36
N ARG A 156 13.23 -14.77 5.25
CA ARG A 156 12.19 -15.23 4.33
C ARG A 156 12.54 -16.58 3.69
N TYR A 157 13.73 -16.69 3.11
CA TYR A 157 14.15 -17.91 2.42
C TYR A 157 14.29 -19.10 3.36
N ASP A 158 14.87 -18.90 4.53
CA ASP A 158 15.06 -19.94 5.55
C ASP A 158 13.70 -20.50 6.07
N ASN A 159 12.64 -19.67 5.99
CA ASN A 159 11.30 -20.06 6.44
C ASN A 159 10.30 -20.31 5.28
N GLY A 160 10.79 -20.48 4.07
CA GLY A 160 9.96 -20.83 2.91
C GLY A 160 8.98 -19.73 2.46
N ILE A 161 9.16 -18.48 2.91
CA ILE A 161 8.32 -17.35 2.50
C ILE A 161 8.78 -16.89 1.11
N LYS A 162 8.15 -17.41 0.06
CA LYS A 162 8.53 -17.18 -1.34
C LYS A 162 7.37 -16.60 -2.12
N ALA A 163 7.72 -15.79 -3.11
CA ALA A 163 6.77 -15.30 -4.08
C ALA A 163 6.40 -16.43 -5.07
N VAL A 164 5.12 -16.49 -5.43
CA VAL A 164 4.60 -17.39 -6.45
C VAL A 164 3.80 -16.59 -7.47
N TYR A 165 3.71 -17.09 -8.69
CA TYR A 165 2.94 -16.46 -9.76
C TYR A 165 1.71 -17.29 -10.03
N LYS A 166 0.54 -16.62 -10.06
CA LYS A 166 -0.74 -17.26 -10.43
C LYS A 166 -1.34 -16.55 -11.63
N MET A 167 -1.98 -17.35 -12.49
CA MET A 167 -2.70 -16.83 -13.63
C MET A 167 -3.97 -16.11 -13.18
N VAL A 168 -4.27 -14.98 -13.82
CA VAL A 168 -5.54 -14.26 -13.59
C VAL A 168 -6.66 -15.04 -14.24
N ASP A 169 -7.66 -15.42 -13.45
CA ASP A 169 -8.91 -15.94 -13.96
C ASP A 169 -9.80 -14.79 -14.45
N THR A 170 -9.89 -14.64 -15.76
CA THR A 170 -10.72 -13.60 -16.40
C THR A 170 -12.13 -14.06 -16.71
N CYS A 171 -12.47 -15.31 -16.38
CA CYS A 171 -13.75 -15.93 -16.70
C CYS A 171 -14.60 -16.24 -15.46
N ALA A 172 -14.23 -15.71 -14.27
CA ALA A 172 -14.95 -15.92 -13.03
C ALA A 172 -15.22 -17.40 -12.70
N ALA A 173 -14.30 -18.29 -13.08
CA ALA A 173 -14.40 -19.75 -12.97
C ALA A 173 -15.55 -20.40 -13.77
N GLU A 174 -16.22 -19.66 -14.65
CA GLU A 174 -17.24 -20.23 -15.55
C GLU A 174 -16.62 -21.10 -16.66
N PHE A 175 -15.43 -20.71 -17.12
CA PHE A 175 -14.64 -21.43 -18.13
C PHE A 175 -13.18 -21.49 -17.71
N ALA A 176 -12.43 -22.43 -18.28
CA ALA A 176 -10.98 -22.46 -18.11
C ALA A 176 -10.37 -21.18 -18.72
N ALA A 177 -9.81 -20.32 -17.88
CA ALA A 177 -9.15 -19.10 -18.34
C ALA A 177 -7.86 -19.46 -19.08
N SER A 178 -7.71 -18.95 -20.30
CA SER A 178 -6.49 -19.05 -21.10
C SER A 178 -5.95 -17.64 -21.35
N THR A 179 -5.42 -17.01 -20.30
CA THR A 179 -4.91 -15.65 -20.40
C THR A 179 -3.41 -15.60 -20.12
N PRO A 180 -2.66 -14.70 -20.77
CA PRO A 180 -1.24 -14.51 -20.53
C PRO A 180 -0.96 -13.67 -19.29
N TYR A 181 -1.97 -13.35 -18.47
CA TYR A 181 -1.84 -12.46 -17.32
C TYR A 181 -1.54 -13.25 -16.05
N TYR A 182 -0.43 -12.89 -15.40
CA TYR A 182 -0.01 -13.46 -14.13
C TYR A 182 0.11 -12.37 -13.09
N TYR A 183 -0.14 -12.71 -11.84
CA TYR A 183 0.13 -11.84 -10.71
C TYR A 183 0.98 -12.57 -9.67
N CYS A 184 1.84 -11.81 -9.01
CA CYS A 184 2.73 -12.31 -7.98
C CYS A 184 2.02 -12.24 -6.62
N LEU A 185 2.07 -13.35 -5.88
CA LEU A 185 1.58 -13.45 -4.50
C LEU A 185 2.64 -14.09 -3.63
N LEU A 186 2.56 -13.88 -2.34
CA LEU A 186 3.25 -14.75 -1.40
C LEU A 186 2.45 -16.01 -1.17
N TYR A 187 3.14 -17.13 -1.25
CA TYR A 187 2.57 -18.44 -0.97
C TYR A 187 2.16 -18.53 0.49
N THR A 188 0.87 -18.71 0.74
CA THR A 188 0.33 -18.86 2.10
C THR A 188 -0.50 -20.13 2.28
N SER A 189 -0.83 -20.82 1.19
CA SER A 189 -1.58 -22.08 1.26
C SER A 189 -1.58 -22.74 -0.12
N PRO A 190 -1.41 -24.06 -0.24
CA PRO A 190 -1.61 -24.74 -1.52
C PRO A 190 -3.05 -24.51 -1.97
N SER A 191 -3.19 -24.08 -3.22
CA SER A 191 -4.51 -24.06 -3.84
C SER A 191 -4.98 -25.49 -4.08
N PRO A 192 -6.26 -25.82 -3.89
CA PRO A 192 -6.79 -27.13 -4.24
C PRO A 192 -6.63 -27.51 -5.72
N ARG A 193 -6.13 -26.61 -6.55
CA ARG A 193 -5.91 -26.78 -7.99
C ARG A 193 -4.44 -26.78 -8.40
N ASP A 194 -3.50 -26.76 -7.45
CA ASP A 194 -2.05 -26.86 -7.71
C ASP A 194 -1.59 -28.31 -7.70
#